data_1e48bc27ded7b968a9a88e7c1a271f03
#
_entry.id   1e48bc27ded7b968a9a88e7c1a271f03
#
_cell.length_a   1.000
_cell.length_b   1.000
_cell.length_c   1.000
_cell.angle_alpha   90.00
_cell.angle_beta   90.00
_cell.angle_gamma   90.00
#
_symmetry.space_group_name_H-M   'P 1'
#
loop_
_entity.id
_entity.type
_entity.pdbx_description
1 polymer ?
#
loop_
_entity_poly.entity_id
_entity_poly.type
_entity_poly.pdbx_seq_one_letter_code
_entity_poly.pdbx_strand_id
1 'polypeptide(L)'
;MKKLLSMLLCVVMTVTCIGAVPAHAANSDTRLRVGLTISGASAFAAPQLENVSGCKTGYTVGTVSGTAFSGSKSITSSALTVKLVNDAFQVSDTDSGSVLYTSAAGADHIAIRPNSTLTWFKGYKWYGDFVYRRASNGSITVINYVGVEDYVKGVLPYEIDPDWPAEAQKAQAVCARSFALGTHKHGDEYDLCNTTNCQVYLGANRATEASDAAVDATKGETLSYNGSSVIGYFYSSDGGATEDAANVWGGDYAYLKGKADPYEDPSNIFWKSASSLRKKPNFDFF
;
A
#
# COMPACT_ATOMS: atom_id res chain seq x y z
N MET A 1 0.91 67.76 -31.23
CA MET A 1 0.19 66.81 -30.40
C MET A 1 0.42 65.40 -30.99
N LYS A 2 1.39 64.70 -30.47
CA LYS A 2 1.84 63.38 -30.95
C LYS A 2 1.11 62.34 -30.14
N LYS A 3 0.22 61.57 -30.77
CA LYS A 3 -0.41 60.42 -30.15
C LYS A 3 0.58 59.26 -30.18
N LEU A 4 1.09 58.81 -29.03
CA LEU A 4 1.80 57.56 -28.88
C LEU A 4 0.81 56.42 -29.01
N LEU A 5 0.99 55.65 -30.09
CA LEU A 5 0.31 54.37 -30.26
C LEU A 5 1.11 53.31 -29.48
N SER A 6 0.56 52.94 -28.33
CA SER A 6 1.10 51.83 -27.54
C SER A 6 0.72 50.52 -28.24
N MET A 7 1.68 49.90 -28.89
CA MET A 7 1.56 48.53 -29.38
C MET A 7 1.70 47.57 -28.19
N LEU A 8 0.53 47.08 -27.77
CA LEU A 8 0.46 45.98 -26.80
C LEU A 8 0.90 44.70 -27.52
N LEU A 9 2.15 44.33 -27.34
CA LEU A 9 2.70 43.05 -27.82
C LEU A 9 2.14 41.93 -26.93
N CYS A 10 1.05 41.33 -27.36
CA CYS A 10 0.55 40.08 -26.80
C CYS A 10 1.56 38.99 -27.10
N VAL A 11 2.50 38.73 -26.19
CA VAL A 11 3.28 37.48 -26.23
C VAL A 11 2.31 36.36 -25.88
N VAL A 12 1.79 35.70 -26.90
CA VAL A 12 1.14 34.41 -26.76
C VAL A 12 2.23 33.43 -26.38
N MET A 13 2.42 33.19 -25.08
CA MET A 13 3.12 32.00 -24.64
C MET A 13 2.29 30.80 -25.08
N THR A 14 2.66 30.23 -26.22
CA THR A 14 2.29 28.86 -26.54
C THR A 14 2.99 27.99 -25.49
N VAL A 15 2.29 27.73 -24.40
CA VAL A 15 2.59 26.59 -23.55
C VAL A 15 2.43 25.38 -24.48
N THR A 16 3.53 24.91 -25.04
CA THR A 16 3.58 23.57 -25.58
C THR A 16 3.30 22.66 -24.41
N CYS A 17 2.03 22.25 -24.25
CA CYS A 17 1.70 21.09 -23.49
C CYS A 17 2.58 19.97 -24.02
N ILE A 18 3.68 19.69 -23.33
CA ILE A 18 4.36 18.40 -23.42
C ILE A 18 3.21 17.44 -23.12
N GLY A 19 2.79 16.71 -24.15
CA GLY A 19 1.59 15.90 -24.09
C GLY A 19 1.64 15.08 -22.81
N ALA A 20 0.64 15.29 -21.95
CA ALA A 20 0.45 14.44 -20.80
C ALA A 20 0.38 13.03 -21.36
N VAL A 21 1.39 12.21 -21.07
CA VAL A 21 1.35 10.78 -21.38
C VAL A 21 0.12 10.30 -20.64
N PRO A 22 -0.91 9.74 -21.31
CA PRO A 22 -2.09 9.32 -20.60
C PRO A 22 -1.65 8.35 -19.51
N ALA A 23 -1.91 8.72 -18.26
CA ALA A 23 -1.73 7.82 -17.14
C ALA A 23 -2.55 6.58 -17.48
N HIS A 24 -1.94 5.39 -17.44
CA HIS A 24 -2.67 4.17 -17.67
C HIS A 24 -3.62 4.02 -16.49
N ALA A 25 -4.92 4.16 -16.72
CA ALA A 25 -5.91 4.04 -15.67
C ALA A 25 -5.88 2.59 -15.14
N ALA A 26 -5.40 2.41 -13.91
CA ALA A 26 -5.59 1.14 -13.22
C ALA A 26 -7.08 0.95 -12.96
N ASN A 27 -7.57 -0.29 -13.04
CA ASN A 27 -8.92 -0.59 -12.60
C ASN A 27 -9.00 -0.30 -11.09
N SER A 28 -9.77 0.72 -10.70
CA SER A 28 -9.94 1.14 -9.30
C SER A 28 -10.54 0.04 -8.41
N ASP A 29 -11.12 -1.00 -9.01
CA ASP A 29 -11.69 -2.15 -8.31
C ASP A 29 -10.66 -3.27 -8.07
N THR A 30 -9.41 -3.08 -8.52
CA THR A 30 -8.33 -4.04 -8.28
C THR A 30 -8.09 -4.20 -6.78
N ARG A 31 -8.09 -5.45 -6.33
CA ARG A 31 -7.77 -5.81 -4.94
C ARG A 31 -6.40 -6.44 -4.87
N LEU A 32 -5.66 -6.07 -3.85
CA LEU A 32 -4.34 -6.60 -3.51
C LEU A 32 -4.46 -7.59 -2.36
N ARG A 33 -3.59 -8.60 -2.37
CA ARG A 33 -3.40 -9.55 -1.28
C ARG A 33 -2.12 -9.17 -0.55
N VAL A 34 -2.24 -8.69 0.69
CA VAL A 34 -1.10 -8.21 1.47
C VAL A 34 -0.87 -9.13 2.67
N GLY A 35 0.24 -9.88 2.67
CA GLY A 35 0.65 -10.69 3.82
C GLY A 35 1.08 -9.82 4.98
N LEU A 36 0.45 -9.98 6.15
CA LEU A 36 0.69 -9.13 7.31
C LEU A 36 1.79 -9.69 8.21
N THR A 37 2.83 -8.89 8.41
CA THR A 37 3.87 -9.10 9.41
C THR A 37 3.80 -7.97 10.42
N ILE A 38 3.55 -8.28 11.69
CA ILE A 38 3.44 -7.30 12.77
C ILE A 38 4.44 -7.62 13.87
N SER A 39 5.27 -6.64 14.22
CA SER A 39 6.36 -6.82 15.21
C SER A 39 7.25 -8.03 14.92
N GLY A 40 7.55 -8.25 13.62
CA GLY A 40 8.38 -9.38 13.18
C GLY A 40 7.66 -10.74 13.06
N ALA A 41 6.40 -10.85 13.48
CA ALA A 41 5.62 -12.07 13.34
C ALA A 41 4.76 -12.05 12.07
N SER A 42 4.92 -13.04 11.19
CA SER A 42 4.10 -13.24 9.97
C SER A 42 3.01 -14.30 10.15
N ALA A 43 2.98 -14.98 11.31
CA ALA A 43 1.97 -15.98 11.65
C ALA A 43 1.58 -15.88 13.12
N PHE A 44 0.33 -16.20 13.44
CA PHE A 44 -0.30 -15.93 14.71
C PHE A 44 -1.06 -17.16 15.22
N ALA A 45 -0.97 -17.45 16.53
CA ALA A 45 -1.70 -18.56 17.14
C ALA A 45 -3.20 -18.27 17.27
N ALA A 46 -3.56 -17.02 17.59
CA ALA A 46 -4.92 -16.59 17.84
C ALA A 46 -5.09 -15.11 17.41
N PRO A 47 -5.10 -14.81 16.11
CA PRO A 47 -5.31 -13.46 15.62
C PRO A 47 -6.73 -12.96 15.96
N GLN A 48 -6.81 -11.68 16.34
CA GLN A 48 -8.05 -11.03 16.77
C GLN A 48 -8.39 -9.87 15.83
N LEU A 49 -9.67 -9.68 15.58
CA LEU A 49 -10.23 -8.47 14.98
C LEU A 49 -11.13 -7.77 15.98
N GLU A 50 -11.16 -6.44 15.94
CA GLU A 50 -12.04 -5.64 16.78
C GLU A 50 -12.64 -4.49 15.95
N ASN A 51 -13.94 -4.21 16.13
CA ASN A 51 -14.57 -3.09 15.47
C ASN A 51 -14.03 -1.77 15.99
N VAL A 52 -13.87 -0.81 15.10
CA VAL A 52 -13.50 0.56 15.47
C VAL A 52 -14.71 1.23 16.12
N SER A 53 -14.51 1.85 17.29
CA SER A 53 -15.57 2.56 18.02
C SER A 53 -16.25 3.63 17.13
N GLY A 54 -17.55 3.71 17.19
CA GLY A 54 -18.35 4.61 16.37
C GLY A 54 -18.60 4.15 14.93
N CYS A 55 -18.00 3.02 14.52
CA CYS A 55 -18.25 2.42 13.22
C CYS A 55 -19.33 1.33 13.30
N LYS A 56 -19.80 0.88 12.11
CA LYS A 56 -20.75 -0.23 12.00
C LYS A 56 -20.13 -1.51 12.57
N THR A 57 -20.81 -2.19 13.46
CA THR A 57 -20.35 -3.40 14.14
C THR A 57 -20.61 -4.68 13.36
N GLY A 58 -19.86 -5.72 13.66
CA GLY A 58 -20.06 -7.07 13.16
C GLY A 58 -19.22 -7.41 11.94
N TYR A 59 -19.36 -8.65 11.52
CA TYR A 59 -18.53 -9.27 10.48
C TYR A 59 -19.35 -10.24 9.64
N THR A 60 -18.86 -10.56 8.45
CA THR A 60 -19.33 -11.69 7.66
C THR A 60 -18.16 -12.67 7.49
N VAL A 61 -18.37 -13.92 7.90
CA VAL A 61 -17.43 -15.01 7.65
C VAL A 61 -17.76 -15.67 6.33
N GLY A 62 -16.75 -16.08 5.57
CA GLY A 62 -16.89 -16.72 4.28
C GLY A 62 -15.58 -17.27 3.77
N THR A 63 -15.45 -17.29 2.46
CA THR A 63 -14.25 -17.72 1.72
C THR A 63 -13.90 -16.71 0.64
N VAL A 64 -12.73 -16.86 0.02
CA VAL A 64 -12.33 -16.10 -1.16
C VAL A 64 -11.98 -17.03 -2.31
N SER A 65 -12.29 -16.59 -3.54
CA SER A 65 -11.81 -17.20 -4.77
C SER A 65 -11.12 -16.14 -5.61
N GLY A 66 -9.82 -16.28 -5.83
CA GLY A 66 -9.00 -15.15 -6.28
C GLY A 66 -9.08 -14.02 -5.25
N THR A 67 -9.62 -12.87 -5.63
CA THR A 67 -9.89 -11.73 -4.71
C THR A 67 -11.38 -11.53 -4.39
N ALA A 68 -12.26 -12.36 -4.94
CA ALA A 68 -13.70 -12.30 -4.73
C ALA A 68 -14.10 -12.95 -3.40
N PHE A 69 -14.77 -12.20 -2.52
CA PHE A 69 -15.29 -12.70 -1.26
C PHE A 69 -16.69 -13.28 -1.43
N SER A 70 -16.92 -14.46 -0.84
CA SER A 70 -18.23 -15.10 -0.73
C SER A 70 -18.59 -15.33 0.73
N GLY A 71 -19.58 -14.57 1.22
CA GLY A 71 -20.05 -14.65 2.60
C GLY A 71 -20.96 -15.85 2.86
N SER A 72 -20.79 -16.51 4.00
CA SER A 72 -21.58 -17.66 4.42
C SER A 72 -22.35 -17.40 5.73
N LYS A 73 -21.82 -16.58 6.63
CA LYS A 73 -22.45 -16.32 7.93
C LYS A 73 -22.16 -14.89 8.42
N SER A 74 -23.20 -14.15 8.79
CA SER A 74 -23.10 -12.87 9.49
C SER A 74 -22.96 -13.08 11.00
N ILE A 75 -22.11 -12.25 11.62
CA ILE A 75 -21.78 -12.25 13.05
C ILE A 75 -21.93 -10.83 13.58
N THR A 76 -22.59 -10.67 14.71
CA THR A 76 -22.85 -9.36 15.35
C THR A 76 -21.86 -9.00 16.45
N SER A 77 -20.92 -9.88 16.82
CA SER A 77 -19.86 -9.61 17.80
C SER A 77 -19.03 -8.37 17.41
N SER A 78 -18.56 -7.64 18.41
CA SER A 78 -17.66 -6.48 18.23
C SER A 78 -16.20 -6.89 18.11
N ALA A 79 -15.83 -8.05 18.64
CA ALA A 79 -14.46 -8.56 18.61
C ALA A 79 -14.43 -10.07 18.36
N LEU A 80 -13.55 -10.50 17.46
CA LEU A 80 -13.41 -11.90 17.05
C LEU A 80 -12.01 -12.42 17.32
N THR A 81 -11.92 -13.67 17.77
CA THR A 81 -10.68 -14.44 17.82
C THR A 81 -10.77 -15.62 16.87
N VAL A 82 -9.74 -15.82 16.04
CA VAL A 82 -9.62 -16.96 15.13
C VAL A 82 -8.56 -17.92 15.63
N LYS A 83 -8.88 -19.23 15.70
CA LYS A 83 -7.94 -20.29 16.10
C LYS A 83 -8.06 -21.50 15.16
N LEU A 84 -7.02 -22.30 15.12
CA LEU A 84 -7.07 -23.65 14.56
C LEU A 84 -7.35 -24.64 15.71
N VAL A 85 -8.47 -25.36 15.63
CA VAL A 85 -8.91 -26.34 16.62
C VAL A 85 -9.40 -27.58 15.90
N ASN A 86 -8.86 -28.75 16.21
CA ASN A 86 -9.24 -30.03 15.61
C ASN A 86 -9.29 -29.95 14.07
N ASP A 87 -8.24 -29.41 13.48
CA ASP A 87 -8.10 -29.26 12.03
C ASP A 87 -9.16 -28.37 11.34
N ALA A 88 -9.82 -27.49 12.09
CA ALA A 88 -10.77 -26.51 11.57
C ALA A 88 -10.44 -25.09 12.05
N PHE A 89 -10.80 -24.07 11.27
CA PHE A 89 -10.80 -22.69 11.73
C PHE A 89 -12.02 -22.48 12.62
N GLN A 90 -11.79 -22.05 13.84
CA GLN A 90 -12.82 -21.68 14.79
C GLN A 90 -12.79 -20.18 15.00
N VAL A 91 -13.93 -19.51 14.82
CA VAL A 91 -14.14 -18.09 15.09
C VAL A 91 -14.99 -17.96 16.33
N SER A 92 -14.46 -17.30 17.34
CA SER A 92 -15.15 -17.08 18.63
C SER A 92 -15.31 -15.58 18.89
N ASP A 93 -16.35 -15.25 19.65
CA ASP A 93 -16.43 -13.95 20.30
C ASP A 93 -15.27 -13.81 21.28
N THR A 94 -14.54 -12.69 21.23
CA THR A 94 -13.32 -12.52 22.04
C THR A 94 -13.62 -12.39 23.52
N ASP A 95 -14.72 -11.73 23.89
CA ASP A 95 -15.06 -11.40 25.26
C ASP A 95 -15.70 -12.60 25.99
N SER A 96 -16.68 -13.25 25.36
CA SER A 96 -17.39 -14.39 25.95
C SER A 96 -16.71 -15.75 25.69
N GLY A 97 -15.82 -15.83 24.72
CA GLY A 97 -15.23 -17.11 24.24
C GLY A 97 -16.22 -17.99 23.49
N SER A 98 -17.46 -17.55 23.29
CA SER A 98 -18.48 -18.33 22.60
C SER A 98 -18.10 -18.60 21.14
N VAL A 99 -18.18 -19.84 20.69
CA VAL A 99 -17.89 -20.23 19.30
C VAL A 99 -19.02 -19.76 18.39
N LEU A 100 -18.71 -18.93 17.43
CA LEU A 100 -19.65 -18.33 16.50
C LEU A 100 -19.65 -19.00 15.14
N TYR A 101 -18.52 -19.57 14.73
CA TYR A 101 -18.37 -20.27 13.45
C TYR A 101 -17.26 -21.32 13.54
N THR A 102 -17.44 -22.42 12.84
CA THR A 102 -16.39 -23.44 12.65
C THR A 102 -16.40 -23.85 11.18
N SER A 103 -15.23 -23.82 10.53
CA SER A 103 -15.09 -24.29 9.14
C SER A 103 -15.17 -25.80 9.04
N ALA A 104 -15.24 -26.34 7.83
CA ALA A 104 -14.92 -27.75 7.61
C ALA A 104 -13.51 -28.08 8.10
N ALA A 105 -13.31 -29.31 8.59
CA ALA A 105 -11.98 -29.81 8.91
C ALA A 105 -11.14 -29.84 7.62
N GLY A 106 -9.86 -29.55 7.73
CA GLY A 106 -8.96 -29.48 6.56
C GLY A 106 -9.17 -28.26 5.66
N ALA A 107 -10.05 -27.31 5.99
CA ALA A 107 -10.20 -26.10 5.19
C ALA A 107 -8.86 -25.37 5.05
N ASP A 108 -8.50 -24.99 3.82
CA ASP A 108 -7.25 -24.27 3.53
C ASP A 108 -7.27 -22.86 4.13
N HIS A 109 -8.40 -22.18 4.03
CA HIS A 109 -8.58 -20.83 4.55
C HIS A 109 -10.03 -20.54 4.93
N ILE A 110 -10.19 -19.45 5.71
CA ILE A 110 -11.45 -18.71 5.85
C ILE A 110 -11.19 -17.24 5.58
N ALA A 111 -12.24 -16.51 5.28
CA ALA A 111 -12.19 -15.06 5.11
C ALA A 111 -13.18 -14.37 6.04
N ILE A 112 -12.81 -13.21 6.57
CA ILE A 112 -13.67 -12.36 7.42
C ILE A 112 -13.72 -10.97 6.82
N ARG A 113 -14.94 -10.53 6.49
CA ARG A 113 -15.23 -9.17 6.05
C ARG A 113 -15.84 -8.38 7.21
N PRO A 114 -15.20 -7.29 7.67
CA PRO A 114 -15.81 -6.35 8.59
C PRO A 114 -17.02 -5.66 7.95
N ASN A 115 -18.05 -5.37 8.76
CA ASN A 115 -19.19 -4.58 8.30
C ASN A 115 -18.86 -3.08 8.23
N SER A 116 -17.78 -2.66 8.86
CA SER A 116 -17.24 -1.29 8.83
C SER A 116 -16.12 -1.15 7.81
N THR A 117 -15.84 0.09 7.40
CA THR A 117 -14.71 0.43 6.52
C THR A 117 -13.36 0.11 7.14
N LEU A 118 -13.24 0.29 8.47
CA LEU A 118 -12.02 0.05 9.23
C LEU A 118 -12.26 -0.96 10.35
N THR A 119 -11.25 -1.77 10.63
CA THR A 119 -11.23 -2.68 11.78
C THR A 119 -9.84 -2.73 12.42
N TRP A 120 -9.78 -2.97 13.73
CA TRP A 120 -8.53 -3.14 14.45
C TRP A 120 -7.96 -4.56 14.24
N PHE A 121 -6.69 -4.62 13.93
CA PHE A 121 -5.87 -5.83 14.00
C PHE A 121 -4.48 -5.47 14.51
N LYS A 122 -4.08 -6.07 15.62
CA LYS A 122 -2.73 -5.89 16.19
C LYS A 122 -2.34 -4.42 16.43
N GLY A 123 -3.27 -3.57 16.89
CA GLY A 123 -3.00 -2.16 17.22
C GLY A 123 -3.04 -1.20 16.01
N TYR A 124 -3.39 -1.68 14.84
CA TYR A 124 -3.55 -0.87 13.64
C TYR A 124 -4.98 -0.97 13.11
N LYS A 125 -5.45 0.10 12.47
CA LYS A 125 -6.74 0.17 11.77
C LYS A 125 -6.51 -0.19 10.31
N TRP A 126 -7.23 -1.18 9.80
CA TRP A 126 -7.07 -1.70 8.45
C TRP A 126 -8.34 -1.58 7.65
N TYR A 127 -8.19 -1.31 6.37
CA TYR A 127 -9.23 -1.44 5.36
C TYR A 127 -9.36 -2.90 4.89
N GLY A 128 -10.51 -3.23 4.28
CA GLY A 128 -10.70 -4.47 3.53
C GLY A 128 -10.98 -5.71 4.37
N ASP A 129 -10.79 -6.86 3.73
CA ASP A 129 -11.11 -8.18 4.27
C ASP A 129 -9.85 -8.86 4.83
N PHE A 130 -10.05 -9.84 5.71
CA PHE A 130 -8.97 -10.63 6.30
C PHE A 130 -9.13 -12.09 5.90
N VAL A 131 -8.09 -12.66 5.28
CA VAL A 131 -8.01 -14.09 4.96
C VAL A 131 -7.04 -14.75 5.92
N TYR A 132 -7.49 -15.82 6.54
CA TYR A 132 -6.75 -16.62 7.49
C TYR A 132 -6.37 -17.91 6.84
N ARG A 133 -5.06 -18.15 6.62
CA ARG A 133 -4.51 -19.38 6.05
C ARG A 133 -3.71 -20.16 7.07
N ARG A 134 -3.68 -21.46 6.92
CA ARG A 134 -2.82 -22.34 7.72
C ARG A 134 -1.35 -22.08 7.39
N ALA A 135 -0.55 -21.82 8.41
CA ALA A 135 0.89 -21.86 8.29
C ALA A 135 1.40 -23.29 8.61
N SER A 136 2.57 -23.65 8.08
CA SER A 136 3.15 -24.99 8.24
C SER A 136 3.44 -25.39 9.69
N ASN A 137 3.59 -24.43 10.57
CA ASN A 137 3.85 -24.64 12.02
C ASN A 137 2.57 -24.75 12.88
N GLY A 138 1.38 -24.86 12.25
CA GLY A 138 0.10 -24.92 12.96
C GLY A 138 -0.43 -23.58 13.45
N SER A 139 0.22 -22.47 13.09
CA SER A 139 -0.29 -21.11 13.31
C SER A 139 -1.09 -20.61 12.09
N ILE A 140 -1.49 -19.37 12.10
CA ILE A 140 -2.34 -18.73 11.08
C ILE A 140 -1.59 -17.58 10.45
N THR A 141 -1.36 -17.62 9.14
CA THR A 141 -0.98 -16.46 8.34
C THR A 141 -2.21 -15.60 8.09
N VAL A 142 -2.09 -14.29 8.27
CA VAL A 142 -3.16 -13.33 8.02
C VAL A 142 -2.81 -12.51 6.79
N ILE A 143 -3.73 -12.51 5.81
CA ILE A 143 -3.57 -11.78 4.55
C ILE A 143 -4.70 -10.75 4.48
N ASN A 144 -4.34 -9.48 4.31
CA ASN A 144 -5.31 -8.42 4.12
C ASN A 144 -5.65 -8.29 2.63
N TYR A 145 -6.93 -8.46 2.29
CA TYR A 145 -7.46 -8.29 0.94
C TYR A 145 -8.08 -6.90 0.83
N VAL A 146 -7.38 -5.99 0.22
CA VAL A 146 -7.68 -4.56 0.24
C VAL A 146 -7.76 -3.99 -1.17
N GLY A 147 -8.64 -3.01 -1.39
CA GLY A 147 -8.67 -2.24 -2.63
C GLY A 147 -7.39 -1.43 -2.79
N VAL A 148 -6.92 -1.26 -4.04
CA VAL A 148 -5.64 -0.57 -4.31
C VAL A 148 -5.61 0.85 -3.75
N GLU A 149 -6.70 1.59 -3.80
CA GLU A 149 -6.75 2.95 -3.27
C GLU A 149 -6.66 2.98 -1.75
N ASP A 150 -7.38 2.11 -1.06
CA ASP A 150 -7.31 1.95 0.39
C ASP A 150 -5.92 1.46 0.85
N TYR A 151 -5.28 0.61 0.03
CA TYR A 151 -3.88 0.22 0.25
C TYR A 151 -2.95 1.43 0.18
N VAL A 152 -3.07 2.26 -0.87
CA VAL A 152 -2.24 3.46 -1.03
C VAL A 152 -2.48 4.46 0.11
N LYS A 153 -3.73 4.64 0.60
CA LYS A 153 -4.03 5.43 1.80
C LYS A 153 -3.32 4.91 3.05
N GLY A 154 -3.11 3.60 3.13
CA GLY A 154 -2.36 2.97 4.22
C GLY A 154 -0.84 2.93 4.03
N VAL A 155 -0.31 3.22 2.85
CA VAL A 155 1.12 3.31 2.53
C VAL A 155 1.61 4.76 2.62
N LEU A 156 0.89 5.68 1.96
CA LEU A 156 1.34 7.05 1.75
C LEU A 156 1.87 7.74 3.03
N PRO A 157 1.15 7.74 4.18
CA PRO A 157 1.58 8.45 5.39
C PRO A 157 2.73 7.76 6.15
N TYR A 158 3.22 6.62 5.66
CA TYR A 158 4.40 5.93 6.18
C TYR A 158 5.63 6.13 5.28
N GLU A 159 5.43 6.48 4.01
CA GLU A 159 6.51 6.66 3.03
C GLU A 159 6.82 8.13 2.77
N ILE A 160 5.90 9.05 3.07
CA ILE A 160 6.10 10.50 2.98
C ILE A 160 5.44 11.20 4.17
N ASP A 161 6.03 12.29 4.64
CA ASP A 161 5.46 13.08 5.73
C ASP A 161 4.14 13.74 5.28
N PRO A 162 3.04 13.57 6.03
CA PRO A 162 1.74 14.17 5.72
C PRO A 162 1.72 15.70 5.65
N ASP A 163 2.73 16.37 6.22
CA ASP A 163 2.87 17.83 6.19
C ASP A 163 3.60 18.32 4.92
N TRP A 164 4.06 17.41 4.06
CA TRP A 164 4.69 17.80 2.80
C TRP A 164 3.68 18.37 1.80
N PRO A 165 4.15 19.15 0.79
CA PRO A 165 3.27 19.74 -0.21
C PRO A 165 2.36 18.72 -0.89
N ALA A 166 1.11 19.11 -1.17
CA ALA A 166 0.10 18.22 -1.75
C ALA A 166 0.56 17.56 -3.07
N GLU A 167 1.30 18.27 -3.92
CA GLU A 167 1.80 17.73 -5.18
C GLU A 167 2.89 16.65 -4.95
N ALA A 168 3.70 16.77 -3.90
CA ALA A 168 4.66 15.72 -3.53
C ALA A 168 3.94 14.47 -3.02
N GLN A 169 2.88 14.64 -2.21
CA GLN A 169 2.05 13.53 -1.75
C GLN A 169 1.32 12.84 -2.92
N LYS A 170 0.80 13.60 -3.89
CA LYS A 170 0.19 13.05 -5.11
C LYS A 170 1.19 12.24 -5.94
N ALA A 171 2.40 12.77 -6.16
CA ALA A 171 3.46 12.06 -6.89
C ALA A 171 3.82 10.75 -6.19
N GLN A 172 3.98 10.77 -4.85
CA GLN A 172 4.24 9.57 -4.07
C GLN A 172 3.09 8.56 -4.14
N ALA A 173 1.83 9.01 -4.13
CA ALA A 173 0.67 8.13 -4.28
C ALA A 173 0.68 7.40 -5.64
N VAL A 174 1.01 8.09 -6.74
CA VAL A 174 1.16 7.50 -8.07
C VAL A 174 2.29 6.47 -8.12
N CYS A 175 3.45 6.79 -7.51
CA CYS A 175 4.58 5.85 -7.41
C CYS A 175 4.20 4.61 -6.59
N ALA A 176 3.59 4.79 -5.41
CA ALA A 176 3.19 3.70 -4.53
C ALA A 176 2.16 2.78 -5.19
N ARG A 177 1.18 3.35 -5.90
CA ARG A 177 0.18 2.59 -6.66
C ARG A 177 0.82 1.78 -7.79
N SER A 178 1.74 2.40 -8.54
CA SER A 178 2.45 1.75 -9.65
C SER A 178 3.33 0.60 -9.15
N PHE A 179 3.99 0.78 -8.00
CA PHE A 179 4.75 -0.28 -7.36
C PHE A 179 3.84 -1.44 -6.94
N ALA A 180 2.74 -1.15 -6.25
CA ALA A 180 1.83 -2.18 -5.74
C ALA A 180 1.20 -3.02 -6.86
N LEU A 181 0.81 -2.39 -7.95
CA LEU A 181 0.18 -3.07 -9.10
C LEU A 181 1.19 -3.83 -9.97
N GLY A 182 2.45 -3.41 -9.99
CA GLY A 182 3.52 -4.05 -10.77
C GLY A 182 4.32 -5.11 -10.00
N THR A 183 4.07 -5.30 -8.71
CA THR A 183 4.90 -6.15 -7.85
C THR A 183 4.14 -7.38 -7.37
N HIS A 184 4.71 -8.58 -7.61
CA HIS A 184 4.21 -9.86 -7.13
C HIS A 184 5.38 -10.70 -6.59
N LYS A 185 5.90 -10.31 -5.41
CA LYS A 185 7.14 -10.91 -4.85
C LYS A 185 6.91 -12.24 -4.12
N HIS A 186 5.67 -12.57 -3.75
CA HIS A 186 5.37 -13.67 -2.82
C HIS A 186 4.58 -14.82 -3.44
N GLY A 187 4.65 -14.95 -4.77
CA GLY A 187 4.06 -16.08 -5.50
C GLY A 187 2.54 -16.16 -5.34
N ASP A 188 2.06 -17.38 -5.08
CA ASP A 188 0.61 -17.64 -5.00
C ASP A 188 0.01 -17.31 -3.63
N GLU A 189 0.83 -17.11 -2.61
CA GLU A 189 0.32 -16.85 -1.26
C GLU A 189 -0.32 -15.46 -1.15
N TYR A 190 0.42 -14.41 -1.55
CA TYR A 190 -0.03 -13.02 -1.57
C TYR A 190 0.85 -12.19 -2.51
N ASP A 191 0.40 -10.99 -2.87
CA ASP A 191 1.09 -10.15 -3.86
C ASP A 191 2.27 -9.38 -3.21
N LEU A 192 2.03 -8.80 -2.03
CA LEU A 192 2.92 -7.91 -1.33
C LEU A 192 3.01 -8.28 0.16
N CYS A 193 4.12 -7.98 0.82
CA CYS A 193 4.16 -7.90 2.27
C CYS A 193 4.02 -6.44 2.73
N ASN A 194 3.69 -6.25 3.99
CA ASN A 194 3.48 -4.92 4.59
C ASN A 194 4.75 -4.32 5.22
N THR A 195 5.92 -4.80 4.84
CA THR A 195 7.22 -4.39 5.38
C THR A 195 8.07 -3.67 4.33
N THR A 196 9.24 -3.17 4.71
CA THR A 196 10.23 -2.54 3.82
C THR A 196 10.69 -3.43 2.66
N ASN A 197 10.47 -4.75 2.71
CA ASN A 197 10.75 -5.63 1.57
C ASN A 197 9.84 -5.35 0.36
N CYS A 198 8.64 -4.79 0.58
CA CYS A 198 7.74 -4.30 -0.46
C CYS A 198 7.50 -2.81 -0.26
N GLN A 199 6.52 -2.44 0.57
CA GLN A 199 6.20 -1.08 0.99
C GLN A 199 5.72 -1.13 2.44
N VAL A 200 6.04 -0.12 3.24
CA VAL A 200 5.53 -0.03 4.61
C VAL A 200 4.03 0.27 4.56
N TYR A 201 3.22 -0.74 4.84
CA TYR A 201 1.77 -0.67 4.89
C TYR A 201 1.32 -1.07 6.29
N LEU A 202 0.87 -0.10 7.08
CA LEU A 202 0.41 -0.30 8.46
C LEU A 202 -1.00 0.26 8.68
N GLY A 203 -1.83 0.22 7.63
CA GLY A 203 -3.22 0.65 7.69
C GLY A 203 -3.39 2.16 7.90
N ALA A 204 -4.54 2.57 8.43
CA ALA A 204 -4.99 3.95 8.46
C ALA A 204 -4.57 4.76 9.70
N ASN A 205 -3.67 4.26 10.57
CA ASN A 205 -3.37 4.97 11.83
C ASN A 205 -2.71 6.33 11.63
N ARG A 206 -1.96 6.53 10.55
CA ARG A 206 -1.31 7.79 10.20
C ARG A 206 -2.01 8.54 9.08
N ALA A 207 -3.10 8.00 8.53
CA ALA A 207 -3.86 8.66 7.49
C ALA A 207 -4.42 9.99 7.99
N THR A 208 -4.26 11.04 7.18
CA THR A 208 -4.79 12.38 7.40
C THR A 208 -5.74 12.74 6.26
N GLU A 209 -6.57 13.76 6.46
CA GLU A 209 -7.41 14.28 5.39
C GLU A 209 -6.57 14.71 4.17
N ALA A 210 -5.40 15.30 4.38
CA ALA A 210 -4.49 15.73 3.31
C ALA A 210 -3.92 14.53 2.55
N SER A 211 -3.44 13.48 3.24
CA SER A 211 -2.92 12.28 2.59
C SER A 211 -4.00 11.53 1.83
N ASP A 212 -5.20 11.40 2.39
CA ASP A 212 -6.32 10.75 1.73
C ASP A 212 -6.77 11.54 0.48
N ALA A 213 -6.82 12.88 0.58
CA ALA A 213 -7.14 13.75 -0.55
C ALA A 213 -6.12 13.64 -1.69
N ALA A 214 -4.82 13.47 -1.39
CA ALA A 214 -3.79 13.25 -2.40
C ALA A 214 -3.98 11.92 -3.16
N VAL A 215 -4.34 10.86 -2.45
CA VAL A 215 -4.66 9.55 -3.06
C VAL A 215 -5.91 9.66 -3.93
N ASP A 216 -6.99 10.27 -3.40
CA ASP A 216 -8.25 10.41 -4.11
C ASP A 216 -8.12 11.30 -5.35
N ALA A 217 -7.30 12.36 -5.30
CA ALA A 217 -7.03 13.25 -6.42
C ALA A 217 -6.25 12.57 -7.58
N THR A 218 -5.52 11.48 -7.27
CA THR A 218 -4.74 10.70 -8.23
C THR A 218 -5.29 9.30 -8.44
N LYS A 219 -6.56 9.07 -8.09
CA LYS A 219 -7.20 7.76 -8.16
C LYS A 219 -7.03 7.13 -9.55
N GLY A 220 -6.52 5.90 -9.58
CA GLY A 220 -6.29 5.13 -10.79
C GLY A 220 -5.07 5.55 -11.61
N GLU A 221 -4.38 6.65 -11.27
CA GLU A 221 -3.19 7.08 -11.99
C GLU A 221 -2.00 6.19 -11.65
N THR A 222 -1.30 5.74 -12.70
CA THR A 222 -0.08 4.93 -12.61
C THR A 222 1.00 5.42 -13.56
N LEU A 223 2.24 5.06 -13.28
CA LEU A 223 3.35 5.34 -14.18
C LEU A 223 3.29 4.45 -15.41
N SER A 224 3.62 5.02 -16.57
CA SER A 224 3.74 4.27 -17.81
C SER A 224 4.98 4.69 -18.60
N TYR A 225 5.51 3.76 -19.38
CA TYR A 225 6.59 4.00 -20.34
C TYR A 225 6.23 3.34 -21.67
N ASN A 226 6.23 4.10 -22.75
CA ASN A 226 5.82 3.63 -24.07
C ASN A 226 4.46 2.91 -24.08
N GLY A 227 3.49 3.42 -23.30
CA GLY A 227 2.14 2.86 -23.23
C GLY A 227 1.98 1.62 -22.33
N SER A 228 3.05 1.13 -21.73
CA SER A 228 3.01 0.02 -20.77
C SER A 228 3.17 0.52 -19.34
N SER A 229 2.43 -0.07 -18.39
CA SER A 229 2.60 0.23 -16.97
C SER A 229 3.99 -0.16 -16.50
N VAL A 230 4.60 0.68 -15.65
CA VAL A 230 5.93 0.44 -15.09
C VAL A 230 5.90 0.56 -13.57
N ILE A 231 6.86 -0.09 -12.92
CA ILE A 231 7.01 -0.03 -11.45
C ILE A 231 7.60 1.32 -11.06
N GLY A 232 6.96 2.00 -10.10
CA GLY A 232 7.47 3.22 -9.47
C GLY A 232 8.38 2.88 -8.29
N TYR A 233 9.67 3.16 -8.42
CA TYR A 233 10.61 3.08 -7.30
C TYR A 233 10.81 4.47 -6.69
N PHE A 234 10.99 4.52 -5.39
CA PHE A 234 11.20 5.77 -4.65
C PHE A 234 12.16 5.56 -3.47
N TYR A 235 12.76 6.63 -3.01
CA TYR A 235 13.72 6.67 -1.90
C TYR A 235 13.75 8.09 -1.31
N SER A 236 14.33 8.22 -0.13
CA SER A 236 14.30 9.47 0.65
C SER A 236 15.26 10.56 0.15
N SER A 237 16.36 10.18 -0.52
CA SER A 237 17.36 11.12 -1.03
C SER A 237 18.23 10.42 -2.06
N ASP A 238 18.52 11.08 -3.20
CA ASP A 238 19.38 10.56 -4.25
C ASP A 238 20.81 11.15 -4.21
N GLY A 239 21.02 12.11 -3.34
CA GLY A 239 22.31 12.74 -3.21
C GLY A 239 22.66 13.68 -4.37
N GLY A 240 21.67 14.20 -5.09
CA GLY A 240 21.80 15.14 -6.22
C GLY A 240 21.83 14.46 -7.59
N ALA A 241 21.72 13.13 -7.64
CA ALA A 241 21.53 12.38 -8.89
C ALA A 241 20.98 10.98 -8.61
N THR A 242 19.97 10.57 -9.36
CA THR A 242 19.51 9.18 -9.34
C THR A 242 20.56 8.24 -9.92
N GLU A 243 20.53 6.97 -9.52
CA GLU A 243 21.43 5.95 -10.07
C GLU A 243 20.74 5.18 -11.21
N ASP A 244 21.51 4.67 -12.14
CA ASP A 244 21.04 3.76 -13.19
C ASP A 244 20.67 2.41 -12.57
N ALA A 245 19.46 1.91 -12.83
CA ALA A 245 19.01 0.64 -12.31
C ALA A 245 19.92 -0.54 -12.67
N ALA A 246 20.63 -0.48 -13.80
CA ALA A 246 21.61 -1.48 -14.20
C ALA A 246 22.76 -1.60 -13.20
N ASN A 247 23.17 -0.49 -12.58
CA ASN A 247 24.24 -0.46 -11.58
C ASN A 247 23.77 -0.95 -10.21
N VAL A 248 22.46 -0.84 -9.92
CA VAL A 248 21.88 -1.21 -8.62
C VAL A 248 21.41 -2.67 -8.59
N TRP A 249 20.67 -3.08 -9.62
CA TRP A 249 20.01 -4.39 -9.67
C TRP A 249 20.43 -5.27 -10.84
N GLY A 250 21.33 -4.80 -11.73
CA GLY A 250 21.81 -5.53 -12.89
C GLY A 250 20.84 -5.57 -14.07
N GLY A 251 19.64 -5.00 -13.95
CA GLY A 251 18.66 -4.93 -15.03
C GLY A 251 18.71 -3.58 -15.75
N ASP A 252 18.79 -3.59 -17.08
CA ASP A 252 18.76 -2.37 -17.89
C ASP A 252 17.32 -1.98 -18.25
N TYR A 253 16.79 -0.97 -17.55
CA TYR A 253 15.46 -0.42 -17.76
C TYR A 253 15.57 0.98 -18.37
N ALA A 254 15.04 1.17 -19.57
CA ALA A 254 15.12 2.44 -20.29
C ALA A 254 14.49 3.64 -19.55
N TYR A 255 13.55 3.39 -18.63
CA TYR A 255 12.89 4.41 -17.81
C TYR A 255 13.51 4.61 -16.43
N LEU A 256 14.54 3.81 -16.05
CA LEU A 256 15.27 3.90 -14.77
C LEU A 256 16.73 4.21 -15.01
N LYS A 257 17.00 5.36 -15.62
CA LYS A 257 18.35 5.85 -15.92
C LYS A 257 18.78 6.90 -14.92
N GLY A 258 20.09 6.91 -14.64
CA GLY A 258 20.71 7.95 -13.82
C GLY A 258 20.43 9.34 -14.37
N LYS A 259 19.99 10.25 -13.51
CA LYS A 259 19.64 11.63 -13.88
C LYS A 259 20.02 12.58 -12.75
N ALA A 260 20.61 13.75 -13.10
CA ALA A 260 20.88 14.78 -12.13
C ALA A 260 19.59 15.31 -11.49
N ASP A 261 19.58 15.47 -10.18
CA ASP A 261 18.55 16.16 -9.42
C ASP A 261 19.12 17.47 -8.84
N PRO A 262 18.84 18.63 -9.48
CA PRO A 262 19.32 19.92 -9.00
C PRO A 262 18.52 20.44 -7.81
N TYR A 263 17.47 19.77 -7.37
CA TYR A 263 16.58 20.19 -6.28
C TYR A 263 16.93 19.51 -4.95
N GLU A 264 17.79 18.49 -4.95
CA GLU A 264 18.29 17.90 -3.70
C GLU A 264 19.07 18.94 -2.91
N ASP A 265 18.69 19.18 -1.66
CA ASP A 265 19.40 20.12 -0.78
C ASP A 265 20.71 19.47 -0.26
N PRO A 266 21.90 19.96 -0.68
CA PRO A 266 23.17 19.41 -0.23
C PRO A 266 23.42 19.59 1.27
N SER A 267 22.64 20.43 1.97
CA SER A 267 22.68 20.55 3.43
C SER A 267 21.82 19.50 4.15
N ASN A 268 21.02 18.74 3.42
CA ASN A 268 20.19 17.68 3.97
C ASN A 268 21.04 16.71 4.78
N ILE A 269 20.60 16.44 6.01
CA ILE A 269 21.31 15.58 6.95
C ILE A 269 21.49 14.14 6.42
N PHE A 270 20.60 13.66 5.55
CA PHE A 270 20.72 12.38 4.86
C PHE A 270 21.94 12.34 3.92
N TRP A 271 22.36 13.44 3.33
CA TRP A 271 23.58 13.57 2.56
C TRP A 271 24.83 13.23 3.38
N LYS A 272 24.91 13.74 4.59
CA LYS A 272 26.07 13.50 5.48
C LYS A 272 26.16 12.04 5.92
N SER A 273 25.02 11.37 6.04
CA SER A 273 24.97 9.93 6.36
C SER A 273 25.21 9.06 5.14
N ALA A 274 24.72 9.44 3.94
CA ALA A 274 24.93 8.72 2.70
C ALA A 274 26.42 8.66 2.29
N SER A 275 27.19 9.73 2.51
CA SER A 275 28.64 9.71 2.29
C SER A 275 29.39 8.71 3.17
N SER A 276 28.87 8.39 4.35
CA SER A 276 29.39 7.35 5.23
C SER A 276 28.92 5.95 4.84
N LEU A 277 27.80 5.84 4.14
CA LEU A 277 27.18 4.59 3.71
C LEU A 277 27.78 4.03 2.40
N ARG A 278 28.41 4.86 1.57
CA ARG A 278 29.18 4.40 0.38
C ARG A 278 30.27 3.37 0.67
N LYS A 279 30.57 3.10 1.93
CA LYS A 279 31.56 2.10 2.37
C LYS A 279 30.96 0.75 2.77
N LYS A 280 29.63 0.54 2.70
CA LYS A 280 29.00 -0.75 3.03
C LYS A 280 28.42 -1.40 1.78
N PRO A 281 28.83 -2.65 1.46
CA PRO A 281 28.41 -3.34 0.23
C PRO A 281 26.96 -3.88 0.25
N ASN A 282 26.17 -3.59 1.25
CA ASN A 282 24.77 -4.01 1.37
C ASN A 282 23.91 -2.80 1.73
N PHE A 283 23.42 -2.11 0.71
CA PHE A 283 22.33 -1.15 0.88
C PHE A 283 21.01 -1.90 0.77
N ASP A 284 20.32 -2.04 1.89
CA ASP A 284 18.89 -2.30 1.86
C ASP A 284 18.22 -0.96 1.50
N PHE A 285 17.77 -0.82 0.27
CA PHE A 285 16.93 0.29 -0.15
C PHE A 285 15.55 0.12 0.46
N PHE A 286 15.12 1.13 1.19
CA PHE A 286 13.78 1.26 1.75
C PHE A 286 12.77 1.59 0.66
#